data_4eea126f5ebaab3fa3fe326432d3001a
#
_entry.id   4eea126f5ebaab3fa3fe326432d3001a
#
_cell.length_a   1.000
_cell.length_b   1.000
_cell.length_c   1.000
_cell.angle_alpha   90.00
_cell.angle_beta   90.00
_cell.angle_gamma   90.00
#
_symmetry.space_group_name_H-M   'P 1'
#
loop_
_entity.id
_entity.type
_entity.pdbx_description
1 polymer ?
#
loop_
_entity_poly.entity_id
_entity_poly.type
_entity_poly.pdbx_seq_one_letter_code
_entity_poly.pdbx_strand_id
1 'polypeptide(L)'
;MEDQGFGHIEEEISEIVRRYERMRKNNENFFFDVAEFETIIDYYLELNDVNYAFEAAESASAQHPASSSIQLRKAKVLIDKGRPVDALKIAKVIEKLEPSNYEVFLLKGAALGMLGDLNGTKKYFDIALSVDETEEINILFNITEILNNLNHYALLTKYLLRLVELEPEYSSHLYDLAFAYEKLGDSRNSIHYYKKYLDEEPFSDNAWYNLGLLYTREGLRKKALDAYEYAIAVNPENFFAIFNMANILSKEGKYREALEAYLHYLEFEEESSEAMTYAAECYEKTGDREKALKMYNEAIDMDPDFSEPWYGIGLLLLHEKPQESLKYFRKAVTLKSDEPEYWYYLSEAYYYCHNLKESFRSLVESVTVNPYYDNAWLKMGKIIIAGGYYRHAAGLLEKGMKVIGDVHGIRYILASTYLFSGNKDMFITHLEKALTDSPGYYRFFRSLFPDQMIDKRMQKIIRKNIKK
;
A
#
# COMPACT_ATOMS: atom_id res chain seq x y z
N MET A 1 41.30 8.68 -25.22
CA MET A 1 41.79 9.98 -24.72
C MET A 1 40.83 10.63 -23.72
N GLU A 2 39.58 10.21 -23.63
CA GLU A 2 38.59 10.71 -22.64
C GLU A 2 38.79 10.13 -21.22
N ASP A 3 39.30 8.90 -21.10
CA ASP A 3 39.54 8.24 -19.80
C ASP A 3 40.68 8.83 -18.95
N GLN A 4 41.64 9.54 -19.60
CA GLN A 4 42.73 10.18 -18.87
C GLN A 4 42.36 11.56 -18.27
N GLY A 5 41.29 12.16 -18.75
CA GLY A 5 40.79 13.44 -18.24
C GLY A 5 39.99 13.30 -16.95
N PHE A 6 39.16 12.28 -16.87
CA PHE A 6 38.28 12.01 -15.68
C PHE A 6 39.14 11.65 -14.45
N GLY A 7 40.13 10.76 -14.60
CA GLY A 7 41.00 10.38 -13.49
C GLY A 7 41.81 11.55 -12.89
N HIS A 8 42.19 12.56 -13.70
CA HIS A 8 42.91 13.74 -13.23
C HIS A 8 42.01 14.69 -12.43
N ILE A 9 40.73 14.82 -12.82
CA ILE A 9 39.78 15.69 -12.11
C ILE A 9 39.41 15.06 -10.76
N GLU A 10 39.17 13.74 -10.69
CA GLU A 10 38.92 13.03 -9.43
C GLU A 10 40.08 13.09 -8.44
N GLU A 11 41.34 13.01 -8.95
CA GLU A 11 42.55 13.19 -8.13
C GLU A 11 42.64 14.61 -7.56
N GLU A 12 42.37 15.64 -8.38
CA GLU A 12 42.38 17.04 -7.98
C GLU A 12 41.33 17.37 -6.91
N ILE A 13 40.07 16.90 -7.11
CA ILE A 13 38.99 17.02 -6.12
C ILE A 13 39.39 16.34 -4.82
N SER A 14 39.94 15.12 -4.90
CA SER A 14 40.38 14.36 -3.74
C SER A 14 41.51 15.07 -2.95
N GLU A 15 42.39 15.77 -3.63
CA GLU A 15 43.47 16.53 -2.99
C GLU A 15 42.95 17.77 -2.25
N ILE A 16 42.03 18.51 -2.87
CA ILE A 16 41.39 19.69 -2.27
C ILE A 16 40.60 19.28 -1.01
N VAL A 17 39.82 18.23 -1.08
CA VAL A 17 39.01 17.71 0.04
C VAL A 17 39.93 17.23 1.17
N ARG A 18 40.99 16.45 0.88
CA ARG A 18 41.96 15.99 1.89
C ARG A 18 42.65 17.16 2.61
N ARG A 19 42.95 18.24 1.87
CA ARG A 19 43.54 19.47 2.45
C ARG A 19 42.55 20.15 3.40
N TYR A 20 41.25 20.17 3.05
CA TYR A 20 40.20 20.70 3.89
C TYR A 20 39.97 19.83 5.14
N GLU A 21 39.94 18.52 5.01
CA GLU A 21 39.80 17.59 6.15
C GLU A 21 40.98 17.69 7.13
N ARG A 22 42.22 17.86 6.60
CA ARG A 22 43.39 18.10 7.43
C ARG A 22 43.26 19.39 8.24
N MET A 23 42.80 20.45 7.60
CA MET A 23 42.53 21.75 8.26
C MET A 23 41.60 21.57 9.44
N ARG A 24 40.49 20.87 9.23
CA ARG A 24 39.49 20.59 10.26
C ARG A 24 40.05 19.73 11.39
N LYS A 25 40.72 18.63 11.06
CA LYS A 25 41.24 17.65 12.04
C LYS A 25 42.31 18.25 12.93
N ASN A 26 43.16 19.09 12.38
CA ASN A 26 44.27 19.68 13.10
C ASN A 26 43.96 21.05 13.70
N ASN A 27 42.79 21.60 13.44
CA ASN A 27 42.37 22.96 13.80
C ASN A 27 43.38 24.03 13.23
N GLU A 28 43.84 23.78 11.99
CA GLU A 28 44.76 24.66 11.25
C GLU A 28 43.95 25.64 10.40
N ASN A 29 44.52 26.79 10.06
CA ASN A 29 43.87 27.75 9.17
C ASN A 29 44.52 27.71 7.80
N PHE A 30 43.85 27.06 6.83
CA PHE A 30 44.20 27.12 5.41
C PHE A 30 43.27 28.09 4.67
N PHE A 31 43.83 28.78 3.72
CA PHE A 31 43.05 29.56 2.78
C PHE A 31 42.66 28.66 1.60
N PHE A 32 41.42 28.71 1.21
CA PHE A 32 40.88 28.10 0.00
C PHE A 32 40.26 29.22 -0.83
N ASP A 33 40.43 29.18 -2.14
CA ASP A 33 39.73 30.12 -3.00
C ASP A 33 38.23 29.74 -3.18
N VAL A 34 37.48 30.57 -3.90
CA VAL A 34 36.05 30.38 -4.08
C VAL A 34 35.76 29.07 -4.79
N ALA A 35 36.49 28.72 -5.86
CA ALA A 35 36.27 27.51 -6.64
C ALA A 35 36.61 26.25 -5.83
N GLU A 36 37.67 26.28 -5.03
CA GLU A 36 38.02 25.18 -4.13
C GLU A 36 36.94 24.92 -3.09
N PHE A 37 36.35 25.95 -2.50
CA PHE A 37 35.24 25.80 -1.57
C PHE A 37 33.95 25.31 -2.25
N GLU A 38 33.67 25.74 -3.46
CA GLU A 38 32.57 25.24 -4.25
C GLU A 38 32.71 23.74 -4.46
N THR A 39 33.89 23.28 -4.88
CA THR A 39 34.19 21.85 -5.04
C THR A 39 34.03 21.07 -3.74
N ILE A 40 34.51 21.62 -2.61
CA ILE A 40 34.36 20.95 -1.29
C ILE A 40 32.91 20.83 -0.88
N ILE A 41 32.10 21.89 -1.05
CA ILE A 41 30.69 21.89 -0.67
C ILE A 41 29.92 20.91 -1.55
N ASP A 42 30.10 20.95 -2.87
CA ASP A 42 29.44 20.11 -3.84
C ASP A 42 29.82 18.64 -3.61
N TYR A 43 31.07 18.31 -3.33
CA TYR A 43 31.53 16.96 -2.95
C TYR A 43 30.75 16.37 -1.74
N TYR A 44 30.56 17.14 -0.66
CA TYR A 44 29.82 16.65 0.49
C TYR A 44 28.31 16.57 0.23
N LEU A 45 27.77 17.41 -0.65
CA LEU A 45 26.38 17.30 -1.09
C LEU A 45 26.14 16.04 -1.93
N GLU A 46 27.06 15.69 -2.83
CA GLU A 46 27.01 14.46 -3.63
C GLU A 46 27.09 13.20 -2.74
N LEU A 47 27.86 13.24 -1.66
CA LEU A 47 27.90 12.18 -0.65
C LEU A 47 26.69 12.18 0.31
N ASN A 48 25.74 13.09 0.11
CA ASN A 48 24.59 13.29 0.98
C ASN A 48 24.98 13.59 2.45
N ASP A 49 26.20 14.15 2.67
CA ASP A 49 26.67 14.57 3.99
C ASP A 49 26.41 16.05 4.22
N VAL A 50 25.15 16.38 4.46
CA VAL A 50 24.66 17.75 4.64
C VAL A 50 25.35 18.47 5.82
N ASN A 51 25.83 17.72 6.83
CA ASN A 51 26.51 18.34 7.97
C ASN A 51 27.89 18.83 7.60
N TYR A 52 28.68 18.04 6.89
CA TYR A 52 29.99 18.46 6.41
C TYR A 52 29.88 19.53 5.31
N ALA A 53 28.88 19.42 4.42
CA ALA A 53 28.61 20.50 3.45
C ALA A 53 28.28 21.82 4.16
N PHE A 54 27.54 21.79 5.26
CA PHE A 54 27.23 23.00 6.04
C PHE A 54 28.45 23.59 6.71
N GLU A 55 29.31 22.77 7.34
CA GLU A 55 30.57 23.25 7.94
C GLU A 55 31.51 23.86 6.88
N ALA A 56 31.57 23.25 5.71
CA ALA A 56 32.36 23.81 4.57
C ALA A 56 31.78 25.14 4.12
N ALA A 57 30.46 25.26 3.97
CA ALA A 57 29.78 26.48 3.57
C ALA A 57 29.95 27.64 4.62
N GLU A 58 29.95 27.30 5.90
CA GLU A 58 30.23 28.26 6.97
C GLU A 58 31.69 28.76 6.88
N SER A 59 32.67 27.85 6.68
CA SER A 59 34.08 28.17 6.52
C SER A 59 34.32 29.02 5.26
N ALA A 60 33.69 28.65 4.15
CA ALA A 60 33.70 29.39 2.90
C ALA A 60 33.14 30.81 3.06
N SER A 61 31.98 30.93 3.71
CA SER A 61 31.34 32.23 4.00
C SER A 61 32.17 33.13 4.89
N ALA A 62 32.95 32.54 5.82
CA ALA A 62 33.86 33.30 6.67
C ALA A 62 35.08 33.83 5.90
N GLN A 63 35.64 33.07 4.94
CA GLN A 63 36.76 33.49 4.11
C GLN A 63 36.34 34.42 2.95
N HIS A 64 35.14 34.19 2.39
CA HIS A 64 34.59 34.89 1.22
C HIS A 64 33.20 35.49 1.48
N PRO A 65 33.05 36.42 2.44
CA PRO A 65 31.75 36.91 2.84
C PRO A 65 30.98 37.67 1.74
N ALA A 66 31.68 38.20 0.77
CA ALA A 66 31.13 38.97 -0.36
C ALA A 66 30.86 38.11 -1.63
N SER A 67 31.23 36.82 -1.63
CA SER A 67 30.99 35.95 -2.77
C SER A 67 29.53 35.53 -2.84
N SER A 68 28.82 35.93 -3.87
CA SER A 68 27.41 35.53 -4.11
C SER A 68 27.30 34.03 -4.34
N SER A 69 28.25 33.40 -5.04
CA SER A 69 28.24 31.97 -5.34
C SER A 69 28.37 31.12 -4.06
N ILE A 70 29.28 31.51 -3.14
CA ILE A 70 29.38 30.88 -1.82
C ILE A 70 28.10 31.06 -1.00
N GLN A 71 27.49 32.24 -1.02
CA GLN A 71 26.26 32.50 -0.30
C GLN A 71 25.07 31.68 -0.87
N LEU A 72 25.02 31.51 -2.19
CA LEU A 72 24.04 30.66 -2.85
C LEU A 72 24.18 29.19 -2.43
N ARG A 73 25.38 28.62 -2.47
CA ARG A 73 25.65 27.24 -2.01
C ARG A 73 25.30 27.08 -0.54
N LYS A 74 25.70 28.06 0.31
CA LYS A 74 25.29 28.04 1.74
C LYS A 74 23.79 28.02 1.91
N ALA A 75 23.05 28.80 1.12
CA ALA A 75 21.60 28.81 1.18
C ALA A 75 20.99 27.51 0.66
N LYS A 76 21.57 26.85 -0.38
CA LYS A 76 21.18 25.51 -0.83
C LYS A 76 21.38 24.48 0.30
N VAL A 77 22.56 24.43 0.90
CA VAL A 77 22.85 23.54 2.05
C VAL A 77 21.90 23.79 3.24
N LEU A 78 21.49 25.05 3.47
CA LEU A 78 20.49 25.36 4.50
C LEU A 78 19.12 24.79 4.18
N ILE A 79 18.72 24.71 2.90
CA ILE A 79 17.49 24.04 2.48
C ILE A 79 17.59 22.55 2.79
N ASP A 80 18.66 21.87 2.37
CA ASP A 80 18.87 20.45 2.61
C ASP A 80 18.95 20.12 4.11
N LYS A 81 19.42 21.07 4.92
CA LYS A 81 19.44 20.99 6.39
C LYS A 81 18.07 21.29 7.06
N GLY A 82 17.02 21.54 6.30
CA GLY A 82 15.68 21.87 6.84
C GLY A 82 15.58 23.26 7.45
N ARG A 83 16.40 24.24 7.01
CA ARG A 83 16.43 25.64 7.50
C ARG A 83 16.01 26.65 6.43
N PRO A 84 14.80 26.53 5.84
CA PRO A 84 14.37 27.38 4.71
C PRO A 84 14.27 28.86 5.03
N VAL A 85 13.96 29.20 6.29
CA VAL A 85 13.85 30.61 6.73
C VAL A 85 15.22 31.32 6.64
N ASP A 86 16.29 30.62 7.00
CA ASP A 86 17.64 31.18 6.94
C ASP A 86 18.14 31.27 5.49
N ALA A 87 17.83 30.27 4.67
CA ALA A 87 18.07 30.32 3.23
C ALA A 87 17.37 31.53 2.57
N LEU A 88 16.11 31.81 2.91
CA LEU A 88 15.38 32.97 2.41
C LEU A 88 16.02 34.32 2.81
N LYS A 89 16.64 34.43 3.99
CA LYS A 89 17.37 35.65 4.41
C LYS A 89 18.55 35.92 3.49
N ILE A 90 19.33 34.86 3.19
CA ILE A 90 20.49 34.94 2.29
C ILE A 90 19.99 35.28 0.88
N ALA A 91 19.03 34.53 0.35
CA ALA A 91 18.50 34.76 -0.99
C ALA A 91 17.97 36.19 -1.21
N LYS A 92 17.34 36.82 -0.20
CA LYS A 92 16.92 38.24 -0.26
C LYS A 92 18.05 39.24 -0.38
N VAL A 93 19.22 38.90 0.12
CA VAL A 93 20.40 39.77 -0.01
C VAL A 93 20.97 39.62 -1.43
N ILE A 94 21.11 38.37 -1.90
CA ILE A 94 21.69 38.11 -3.22
C ILE A 94 20.78 38.67 -4.34
N GLU A 95 19.46 38.55 -4.23
CA GLU A 95 18.50 39.11 -5.19
C GLU A 95 18.71 40.60 -5.46
N LYS A 96 19.16 41.37 -4.46
CA LYS A 96 19.45 42.80 -4.63
C LYS A 96 20.77 43.05 -5.36
N LEU A 97 21.71 42.12 -5.24
CA LEU A 97 23.03 42.22 -5.87
C LEU A 97 22.98 41.68 -7.30
N GLU A 98 22.23 40.61 -7.50
CA GLU A 98 22.15 39.86 -8.75
C GLU A 98 20.66 39.62 -9.13
N PRO A 99 19.94 40.67 -9.56
CA PRO A 99 18.49 40.55 -9.83
C PRO A 99 18.12 39.67 -11.04
N SER A 100 19.13 39.34 -11.88
CA SER A 100 18.98 38.48 -13.06
C SER A 100 19.48 37.06 -12.86
N ASN A 101 19.88 36.70 -11.63
CA ASN A 101 20.34 35.36 -11.34
C ASN A 101 19.13 34.43 -11.02
N TYR A 102 18.79 33.53 -11.94
CA TYR A 102 17.63 32.62 -11.80
C TYR A 102 17.78 31.67 -10.61
N GLU A 103 19.01 31.28 -10.22
CA GLU A 103 19.22 30.34 -9.07
C GLU A 103 18.70 30.93 -7.77
N VAL A 104 18.75 32.23 -7.58
CA VAL A 104 18.16 32.89 -6.40
C VAL A 104 16.67 32.69 -6.32
N PHE A 105 15.99 32.72 -7.46
CA PHE A 105 14.53 32.51 -7.52
C PHE A 105 14.17 31.04 -7.35
N LEU A 106 14.98 30.10 -7.89
CA LEU A 106 14.83 28.67 -7.63
C LEU A 106 14.92 28.37 -6.13
N LEU A 107 15.95 28.92 -5.48
CA LEU A 107 16.18 28.76 -4.05
C LEU A 107 15.05 29.34 -3.19
N LYS A 108 14.50 30.51 -3.57
CA LYS A 108 13.33 31.09 -2.90
C LYS A 108 12.09 30.24 -3.10
N GLY A 109 11.89 29.71 -4.29
CA GLY A 109 10.81 28.77 -4.60
C GLY A 109 10.89 27.50 -3.76
N ALA A 110 12.08 26.90 -3.70
CA ALA A 110 12.35 25.70 -2.88
C ALA A 110 12.08 25.96 -1.38
N ALA A 111 12.61 27.06 -0.85
CA ALA A 111 12.42 27.41 0.55
C ALA A 111 10.96 27.67 0.93
N LEU A 112 10.19 28.33 0.05
CA LEU A 112 8.77 28.55 0.26
C LEU A 112 7.95 27.27 0.14
N GLY A 113 8.34 26.35 -0.76
CA GLY A 113 7.74 25.03 -0.88
C GLY A 113 7.89 24.22 0.41
N MET A 114 9.08 24.22 1.01
CA MET A 114 9.29 23.60 2.33
C MET A 114 8.44 24.21 3.45
N LEU A 115 8.13 25.50 3.35
CA LEU A 115 7.24 26.20 4.29
C LEU A 115 5.75 26.02 3.98
N GLY A 116 5.41 25.31 2.88
CA GLY A 116 4.03 25.07 2.47
C GLY A 116 3.38 26.22 1.71
N ASP A 117 4.12 27.27 1.35
CA ASP A 117 3.61 28.38 0.51
C ASP A 117 3.75 28.04 -0.98
N LEU A 118 2.81 27.23 -1.48
CA LEU A 118 2.78 26.81 -2.89
C LEU A 118 2.57 27.99 -3.87
N ASN A 119 1.86 29.04 -3.44
CA ASN A 119 1.67 30.21 -4.27
C ASN A 119 2.97 31.00 -4.43
N GLY A 120 3.71 31.17 -3.33
CA GLY A 120 5.04 31.76 -3.34
C GLY A 120 6.04 30.93 -4.16
N THR A 121 6.02 29.62 -3.99
CA THR A 121 6.84 28.67 -4.77
C THR A 121 6.61 28.84 -6.25
N LYS A 122 5.35 28.73 -6.70
CA LYS A 122 5.00 28.91 -8.12
C LYS A 122 5.45 30.28 -8.64
N LYS A 123 5.17 31.33 -7.87
CA LYS A 123 5.56 32.71 -8.26
C LYS A 123 7.04 32.83 -8.54
N TYR A 124 7.89 32.31 -7.65
CA TYR A 124 9.35 32.47 -7.81
C TYR A 124 9.89 31.54 -8.90
N PHE A 125 9.31 30.37 -9.14
CA PHE A 125 9.68 29.53 -10.29
C PHE A 125 9.26 30.17 -11.62
N ASP A 126 8.07 30.76 -11.69
CA ASP A 126 7.65 31.50 -12.89
C ASP A 126 8.55 32.74 -13.13
N ILE A 127 9.08 33.40 -12.08
CA ILE A 127 10.08 34.46 -12.21
C ILE A 127 11.41 33.90 -12.72
N ALA A 128 11.92 32.77 -12.18
CA ALA A 128 13.17 32.15 -12.63
C ALA A 128 13.15 31.89 -14.14
N LEU A 129 12.03 31.34 -14.65
CA LEU A 129 11.82 31.09 -16.07
C LEU A 129 11.73 32.38 -16.94
N SER A 130 11.31 33.49 -16.34
CA SER A 130 11.18 34.76 -17.06
C SER A 130 12.47 35.59 -17.11
N VAL A 131 13.45 35.28 -16.26
CA VAL A 131 14.71 36.03 -16.15
C VAL A 131 15.71 35.61 -17.22
N ASP A 132 15.74 34.34 -17.57
CA ASP A 132 16.64 33.80 -18.58
C ASP A 132 15.92 32.77 -19.44
N GLU A 133 15.39 33.23 -20.57
CA GLU A 133 14.70 32.37 -21.54
C GLU A 133 15.66 31.41 -22.27
N THR A 134 16.97 31.68 -22.27
CA THR A 134 17.99 30.83 -22.93
C THR A 134 18.28 29.58 -22.11
N GLU A 135 18.04 29.63 -20.80
CA GLU A 135 18.23 28.55 -19.85
C GLU A 135 16.91 27.85 -19.46
N GLU A 136 15.83 28.06 -20.22
CA GLU A 136 14.48 27.58 -19.86
C GLU A 136 14.48 26.08 -19.49
N ILE A 137 15.15 25.26 -20.29
CA ILE A 137 15.20 23.80 -20.07
C ILE A 137 15.92 23.48 -18.75
N ASN A 138 17.11 24.05 -18.52
CA ASN A 138 17.86 23.82 -17.29
C ASN A 138 17.10 24.30 -16.05
N ILE A 139 16.43 25.43 -16.16
CA ILE A 139 15.59 25.97 -15.08
C ILE A 139 14.42 25.03 -14.78
N LEU A 140 13.75 24.50 -15.82
CA LEU A 140 12.66 23.54 -15.66
C LEU A 140 13.13 22.24 -15.01
N PHE A 141 14.29 21.71 -15.39
CA PHE A 141 14.89 20.54 -14.74
C PHE A 141 15.09 20.77 -13.24
N ASN A 142 15.71 21.88 -12.87
CA ASN A 142 15.89 22.23 -11.46
C ASN A 142 14.53 22.36 -10.72
N ILE A 143 13.55 22.99 -11.34
CA ILE A 143 12.20 23.15 -10.77
C ILE A 143 11.55 21.77 -10.54
N THR A 144 11.63 20.87 -11.52
CA THR A 144 11.02 19.54 -11.41
C THR A 144 11.71 18.69 -10.36
N GLU A 145 13.03 18.74 -10.26
CA GLU A 145 13.80 18.08 -9.20
C GLU A 145 13.37 18.60 -7.80
N ILE A 146 13.36 19.92 -7.61
CA ILE A 146 12.94 20.53 -6.34
C ILE A 146 11.51 20.12 -5.97
N LEU A 147 10.58 20.16 -6.92
CA LEU A 147 9.17 19.83 -6.67
C LEU A 147 8.96 18.35 -6.38
N ASN A 148 9.74 17.48 -7.03
CA ASN A 148 9.74 16.05 -6.76
C ASN A 148 10.23 15.75 -5.34
N ASN A 149 11.36 16.34 -4.94
CA ASN A 149 11.92 16.20 -3.59
C ASN A 149 10.96 16.74 -2.50
N LEU A 150 10.18 17.76 -2.81
CA LEU A 150 9.17 18.32 -1.93
C LEU A 150 7.82 17.57 -2.00
N ASN A 151 7.67 16.56 -2.86
CA ASN A 151 6.41 15.83 -3.11
C ASN A 151 5.24 16.73 -3.56
N HIS A 152 5.53 17.85 -4.25
CA HIS A 152 4.52 18.79 -4.72
C HIS A 152 4.03 18.43 -6.14
N TYR A 153 3.49 17.23 -6.28
CA TYR A 153 3.16 16.61 -7.57
C TYR A 153 2.19 17.44 -8.44
N ALA A 154 1.22 18.15 -7.84
CA ALA A 154 0.29 18.99 -8.60
C ALA A 154 0.98 20.16 -9.31
N LEU A 155 2.06 20.70 -8.73
CA LEU A 155 2.83 21.76 -9.36
C LEU A 155 3.89 21.17 -10.30
N LEU A 156 4.44 20.00 -9.94
CA LEU A 156 5.40 19.24 -10.73
C LEU A 156 4.84 18.90 -12.12
N THR A 157 3.61 18.39 -12.20
CA THR A 157 2.98 18.06 -13.51
C THR A 157 2.93 19.25 -14.47
N LYS A 158 2.71 20.47 -13.96
CA LYS A 158 2.69 21.67 -14.80
C LYS A 158 4.03 21.90 -15.53
N TYR A 159 5.14 21.76 -14.80
CA TYR A 159 6.47 22.03 -15.36
C TYR A 159 7.00 20.85 -16.18
N LEU A 160 6.67 19.60 -15.80
CA LEU A 160 6.95 18.42 -16.62
C LEU A 160 6.24 18.45 -17.97
N LEU A 161 4.97 18.89 -18.00
CA LEU A 161 4.26 19.08 -19.27
C LEU A 161 4.99 20.03 -20.20
N ARG A 162 5.59 21.11 -19.65
CA ARG A 162 6.36 22.05 -20.42
C ARG A 162 7.67 21.45 -20.94
N LEU A 163 8.35 20.60 -20.13
CA LEU A 163 9.52 19.86 -20.59
C LEU A 163 9.20 18.89 -21.72
N VAL A 164 8.08 18.15 -21.62
CA VAL A 164 7.62 17.24 -22.69
C VAL A 164 7.35 17.99 -24.01
N GLU A 165 6.90 19.26 -23.93
CA GLU A 165 6.69 20.10 -25.12
C GLU A 165 8.00 20.58 -25.74
N LEU A 166 8.99 20.94 -24.91
CA LEU A 166 10.28 21.49 -25.36
C LEU A 166 11.26 20.40 -25.81
N GLU A 167 11.23 19.26 -25.16
CA GLU A 167 12.15 18.14 -25.39
C GLU A 167 11.36 16.85 -25.64
N PRO A 168 10.58 16.74 -26.72
CA PRO A 168 9.76 15.58 -26.99
C PRO A 168 10.56 14.28 -27.23
N GLU A 169 11.85 14.39 -27.52
CA GLU A 169 12.76 13.26 -27.71
C GLU A 169 13.25 12.62 -26.38
N TYR A 170 13.06 13.29 -25.26
CA TYR A 170 13.48 12.77 -23.96
C TYR A 170 12.29 12.03 -23.29
N SER A 171 12.25 10.72 -23.51
CA SER A 171 11.22 9.83 -22.95
C SER A 171 11.13 9.85 -21.42
N SER A 172 12.24 10.13 -20.72
CA SER A 172 12.29 10.21 -19.25
C SER A 172 11.26 11.18 -18.68
N HIS A 173 10.96 12.30 -19.36
CA HIS A 173 9.92 13.24 -18.91
C HIS A 173 8.53 12.64 -18.90
N LEU A 174 8.25 11.72 -19.83
CA LEU A 174 6.98 10.99 -19.87
C LEU A 174 6.83 10.05 -18.67
N TYR A 175 7.93 9.40 -18.28
CA TYR A 175 7.98 8.54 -17.09
C TYR A 175 7.71 9.34 -15.82
N ASP A 176 8.44 10.46 -15.63
CA ASP A 176 8.29 11.33 -14.47
C ASP A 176 6.87 11.93 -14.37
N LEU A 177 6.31 12.30 -15.52
CA LEU A 177 4.94 12.82 -15.60
C LEU A 177 3.91 11.73 -15.25
N ALA A 178 4.10 10.50 -15.73
CA ALA A 178 3.26 9.36 -15.38
C ALA A 178 3.30 9.10 -13.86
N PHE A 179 4.49 9.10 -13.28
CA PHE A 179 4.70 8.92 -11.85
C PHE A 179 4.05 10.05 -11.02
N ALA A 180 4.22 11.31 -11.44
CA ALA A 180 3.61 12.44 -10.77
C ALA A 180 2.06 12.35 -10.77
N TYR A 181 1.44 11.95 -11.89
CA TYR A 181 0.01 11.71 -11.96
C TYR A 181 -0.43 10.51 -11.08
N GLU A 182 0.40 9.48 -10.97
CA GLU A 182 0.14 8.36 -10.05
C GLU A 182 0.07 8.84 -8.61
N LYS A 183 1.02 9.66 -8.16
CA LYS A 183 1.05 10.24 -6.82
C LYS A 183 -0.14 11.16 -6.55
N LEU A 184 -0.70 11.78 -7.57
CA LEU A 184 -1.96 12.55 -7.49
C LEU A 184 -3.22 11.68 -7.47
N GLY A 185 -3.10 10.36 -7.69
CA GLY A 185 -4.24 9.46 -7.80
C GLY A 185 -4.98 9.57 -9.14
N ASP A 186 -4.42 10.26 -10.12
CA ASP A 186 -4.96 10.38 -11.49
C ASP A 186 -4.48 9.20 -12.34
N SER A 187 -5.06 8.03 -12.08
CA SER A 187 -4.72 6.79 -12.79
C SER A 187 -4.89 6.92 -14.30
N ARG A 188 -5.84 7.73 -14.77
CA ARG A 188 -6.09 7.89 -16.20
C ARG A 188 -4.92 8.55 -16.93
N ASN A 189 -4.43 9.67 -16.42
CA ASN A 189 -3.31 10.38 -17.01
C ASN A 189 -2.00 9.59 -16.78
N SER A 190 -1.82 8.99 -15.61
CA SER A 190 -0.68 8.14 -15.33
C SER A 190 -0.56 6.97 -16.34
N ILE A 191 -1.62 6.21 -16.57
CA ILE A 191 -1.66 5.14 -17.58
C ILE A 191 -1.37 5.69 -18.98
N HIS A 192 -1.89 6.86 -19.31
CA HIS A 192 -1.67 7.47 -20.62
C HIS A 192 -0.19 7.76 -20.86
N TYR A 193 0.50 8.36 -19.88
CA TYR A 193 1.91 8.75 -20.03
C TYR A 193 2.87 7.55 -19.88
N TYR A 194 2.59 6.58 -19.01
CA TYR A 194 3.38 5.32 -19.02
C TYR A 194 3.28 4.59 -20.35
N LYS A 195 2.11 4.57 -21.00
CA LYS A 195 1.98 3.96 -22.32
C LYS A 195 2.78 4.71 -23.39
N LYS A 196 2.72 6.05 -23.39
CA LYS A 196 3.57 6.84 -24.28
C LYS A 196 5.05 6.59 -24.07
N TYR A 197 5.47 6.51 -22.80
CA TYR A 197 6.85 6.18 -22.45
C TYR A 197 7.23 4.79 -22.98
N LEU A 198 6.37 3.80 -22.82
CA LEU A 198 6.61 2.43 -23.28
C LEU A 198 6.51 2.26 -24.80
N ASP A 199 5.87 3.17 -25.52
CA ASP A 199 5.91 3.22 -26.99
C ASP A 199 7.33 3.59 -27.48
N GLU A 200 8.10 4.35 -26.71
CA GLU A 200 9.48 4.77 -27.00
C GLU A 200 10.51 3.84 -26.32
N GLU A 201 10.26 3.44 -25.07
CA GLU A 201 11.15 2.62 -24.23
C GLU A 201 10.46 1.29 -23.84
N PRO A 202 10.24 0.37 -24.80
CA PRO A 202 9.47 -0.85 -24.56
C PRO A 202 10.16 -1.84 -23.60
N PHE A 203 11.45 -1.68 -23.34
CA PHE A 203 12.24 -2.54 -22.46
C PHE A 203 12.44 -1.99 -21.04
N SER A 204 11.55 -1.11 -20.58
CA SER A 204 11.53 -0.64 -19.20
C SER A 204 10.64 -1.52 -18.34
N ASP A 205 11.23 -2.46 -17.60
CA ASP A 205 10.52 -3.36 -16.68
C ASP A 205 9.78 -2.59 -15.58
N ASN A 206 10.39 -1.51 -15.05
CA ASN A 206 9.78 -0.64 -14.05
C ASN A 206 8.53 0.06 -14.57
N ALA A 207 8.53 0.52 -15.82
CA ALA A 207 7.34 1.16 -16.40
C ALA A 207 6.20 0.15 -16.62
N TRP A 208 6.51 -1.05 -17.09
CA TRP A 208 5.56 -2.15 -17.20
C TRP A 208 4.99 -2.55 -15.83
N TYR A 209 5.85 -2.66 -14.81
CA TYR A 209 5.44 -2.95 -13.44
C TYR A 209 4.49 -1.88 -12.90
N ASN A 210 4.84 -0.59 -13.02
CA ASN A 210 4.00 0.51 -12.56
C ASN A 210 2.65 0.56 -13.29
N LEU A 211 2.65 0.28 -14.59
CA LEU A 211 1.42 0.15 -15.37
C LEU A 211 0.56 -1.03 -14.87
N GLY A 212 1.18 -2.14 -14.50
CA GLY A 212 0.52 -3.29 -13.86
C GLY A 212 -0.14 -2.93 -12.53
N LEU A 213 0.54 -2.16 -11.68
CA LEU A 213 0.00 -1.65 -10.42
C LEU A 213 -1.23 -0.77 -10.65
N LEU A 214 -1.15 0.14 -11.63
CA LEU A 214 -2.27 1.02 -11.99
C LEU A 214 -3.47 0.22 -12.49
N TYR A 215 -3.27 -0.77 -13.37
CA TYR A 215 -4.35 -1.63 -13.84
C TYR A 215 -4.94 -2.49 -12.71
N THR A 216 -4.12 -2.92 -11.76
CA THR A 216 -4.60 -3.64 -10.56
C THR A 216 -5.51 -2.77 -9.71
N ARG A 217 -5.14 -1.50 -9.48
CA ARG A 217 -5.92 -0.50 -8.75
C ARG A 217 -7.27 -0.21 -9.42
N GLU A 218 -7.27 -0.13 -10.76
CA GLU A 218 -8.48 0.07 -11.56
C GLU A 218 -9.33 -1.20 -11.73
N GLY A 219 -8.91 -2.35 -11.18
CA GLY A 219 -9.62 -3.63 -11.31
C GLY A 219 -9.52 -4.26 -12.69
N LEU A 220 -8.64 -3.79 -13.55
CA LEU A 220 -8.41 -4.26 -14.91
C LEU A 220 -7.45 -5.45 -14.92
N ARG A 221 -7.84 -6.53 -14.25
CA ARG A 221 -6.97 -7.69 -13.94
C ARG A 221 -6.23 -8.26 -15.13
N LYS A 222 -6.90 -8.45 -16.27
CA LYS A 222 -6.25 -8.98 -17.48
C LYS A 222 -5.11 -8.10 -17.97
N LYS A 223 -5.34 -6.76 -18.01
CA LYS A 223 -4.28 -5.82 -18.42
C LYS A 223 -3.15 -5.76 -17.40
N ALA A 224 -3.47 -5.94 -16.11
CA ALA A 224 -2.45 -6.01 -15.07
C ALA A 224 -1.56 -7.23 -15.25
N LEU A 225 -2.14 -8.41 -15.53
CA LEU A 225 -1.38 -9.63 -15.82
C LEU A 225 -0.49 -9.44 -17.06
N ASP A 226 -1.06 -8.95 -18.17
CA ASP A 226 -0.31 -8.68 -19.39
C ASP A 226 0.90 -7.75 -19.09
N ALA A 227 0.70 -6.68 -18.30
CA ALA A 227 1.77 -5.74 -17.96
C ALA A 227 2.85 -6.37 -17.06
N TYR A 228 2.47 -7.16 -16.05
CA TYR A 228 3.45 -7.88 -15.23
C TYR A 228 4.21 -8.93 -16.02
N GLU A 229 3.56 -9.65 -16.95
CA GLU A 229 4.23 -10.59 -17.86
C GLU A 229 5.28 -9.89 -18.73
N TYR A 230 4.99 -8.67 -19.23
CA TYR A 230 5.99 -7.87 -19.96
C TYR A 230 7.13 -7.42 -19.04
N ALA A 231 6.85 -6.97 -17.81
CA ALA A 231 7.88 -6.60 -16.85
C ALA A 231 8.84 -7.77 -16.57
N ILE A 232 8.29 -8.98 -16.35
CA ILE A 232 9.06 -10.20 -16.10
C ILE A 232 9.83 -10.66 -17.36
N ALA A 233 9.23 -10.50 -18.54
CA ALA A 233 9.91 -10.86 -19.80
C ALA A 233 11.11 -9.95 -20.08
N VAL A 234 11.05 -8.67 -19.69
CA VAL A 234 12.17 -7.72 -19.81
C VAL A 234 13.21 -7.98 -18.71
N ASN A 235 12.77 -8.15 -17.50
CA ASN A 235 13.62 -8.42 -16.35
C ASN A 235 13.06 -9.59 -15.52
N PRO A 236 13.61 -10.81 -15.71
CA PRO A 236 13.18 -11.99 -14.96
C PRO A 236 13.36 -11.88 -13.44
N GLU A 237 14.21 -10.96 -12.98
CA GLU A 237 14.44 -10.67 -11.56
C GLU A 237 13.53 -9.57 -11.02
N ASN A 238 12.51 -9.14 -11.78
CA ASN A 238 11.49 -8.22 -11.26
C ASN A 238 10.52 -8.99 -10.34
N PHE A 239 11.03 -9.35 -9.15
CA PHE A 239 10.28 -10.14 -8.17
C PHE A 239 9.01 -9.43 -7.68
N PHE A 240 8.95 -8.11 -7.68
CA PHE A 240 7.72 -7.37 -7.35
C PHE A 240 6.61 -7.64 -8.39
N ALA A 241 6.96 -7.71 -9.68
CA ALA A 241 5.99 -8.06 -10.72
C ALA A 241 5.52 -9.51 -10.59
N ILE A 242 6.45 -10.46 -10.31
CA ILE A 242 6.14 -11.87 -10.07
C ILE A 242 5.14 -12.03 -8.91
N PHE A 243 5.42 -11.38 -7.78
CA PHE A 243 4.58 -11.46 -6.59
C PHE A 243 3.18 -10.88 -6.82
N ASN A 244 3.09 -9.70 -7.45
CA ASN A 244 1.80 -9.08 -7.76
C ASN A 244 0.99 -9.88 -8.81
N MET A 245 1.66 -10.47 -9.79
CA MET A 245 1.03 -11.40 -10.74
C MET A 245 0.46 -12.62 -10.02
N ALA A 246 1.23 -13.24 -9.12
CA ALA A 246 0.79 -14.38 -8.31
C ALA A 246 -0.46 -14.04 -7.47
N ASN A 247 -0.49 -12.86 -6.86
CA ASN A 247 -1.64 -12.37 -6.10
C ASN A 247 -2.92 -12.25 -6.96
N ILE A 248 -2.80 -11.79 -8.21
CA ILE A 248 -3.94 -11.72 -9.12
C ILE A 248 -4.41 -13.12 -9.53
N LEU A 249 -3.47 -13.99 -9.90
CA LEU A 249 -3.76 -15.37 -10.30
C LEU A 249 -4.47 -16.15 -9.18
N SER A 250 -3.99 -16.01 -7.94
CA SER A 250 -4.63 -16.60 -6.76
C SER A 250 -6.07 -16.11 -6.58
N LYS A 251 -6.31 -14.79 -6.70
CA LYS A 251 -7.66 -14.18 -6.62
C LYS A 251 -8.58 -14.61 -7.76
N GLU A 252 -8.04 -15.01 -8.90
CA GLU A 252 -8.79 -15.58 -10.02
C GLU A 252 -9.06 -17.10 -9.87
N GLY A 253 -8.51 -17.72 -8.82
CA GLY A 253 -8.63 -19.16 -8.58
C GLY A 253 -7.66 -20.01 -9.43
N LYS A 254 -6.70 -19.39 -10.11
CA LYS A 254 -5.63 -20.04 -10.88
C LYS A 254 -4.49 -20.46 -9.95
N TYR A 255 -4.84 -21.31 -8.96
CA TYR A 255 -3.92 -21.62 -7.85
C TYR A 255 -2.63 -22.31 -8.26
N ARG A 256 -2.61 -23.08 -9.37
CA ARG A 256 -1.39 -23.72 -9.84
C ARG A 256 -0.41 -22.72 -10.43
N GLU A 257 -0.90 -21.83 -11.28
CA GLU A 257 -0.10 -20.74 -11.87
C GLU A 257 0.38 -19.77 -10.78
N ALA A 258 -0.49 -19.42 -9.83
CA ALA A 258 -0.12 -18.60 -8.67
C ALA A 258 0.99 -19.26 -7.83
N LEU A 259 0.87 -20.57 -7.58
CA LEU A 259 1.87 -21.32 -6.82
C LEU A 259 3.24 -21.30 -7.50
N GLU A 260 3.28 -21.55 -8.81
CA GLU A 260 4.52 -21.50 -9.59
C GLU A 260 5.18 -20.11 -9.48
N ALA A 261 4.38 -19.04 -9.55
CA ALA A 261 4.89 -17.69 -9.43
C ALA A 261 5.36 -17.36 -7.99
N TYR A 262 4.64 -17.79 -6.93
CA TYR A 262 5.12 -17.60 -5.57
C TYR A 262 6.40 -18.40 -5.29
N LEU A 263 6.52 -19.62 -5.79
CA LEU A 263 7.74 -20.41 -5.63
C LEU A 263 8.92 -19.78 -6.37
N HIS A 264 8.68 -19.24 -7.56
CA HIS A 264 9.70 -18.49 -8.32
C HIS A 264 10.13 -17.23 -7.57
N TYR A 265 9.17 -16.47 -6.99
CA TYR A 265 9.50 -15.33 -6.13
C TYR A 265 10.42 -15.74 -4.96
N LEU A 266 10.12 -16.87 -4.32
CA LEU A 266 10.91 -17.39 -3.19
C LEU A 266 12.31 -17.88 -3.56
N GLU A 267 12.63 -18.06 -4.85
CA GLU A 267 14.00 -18.32 -5.30
C GLU A 267 14.91 -17.09 -5.17
N PHE A 268 14.32 -15.89 -5.15
CA PHE A 268 15.04 -14.61 -4.98
C PHE A 268 14.91 -14.05 -3.56
N GLU A 269 13.73 -14.17 -2.96
CA GLU A 269 13.38 -13.66 -1.63
C GLU A 269 13.04 -14.82 -0.71
N GLU A 270 14.08 -15.59 -0.33
CA GLU A 270 13.93 -16.79 0.51
C GLU A 270 13.28 -16.50 1.87
N GLU A 271 13.43 -15.29 2.41
CA GLU A 271 12.95 -14.88 3.72
C GLU A 271 11.60 -14.15 3.69
N SER A 272 10.68 -14.56 2.82
CA SER A 272 9.32 -13.97 2.74
C SER A 272 8.26 -14.87 3.37
N SER A 273 7.93 -14.63 4.64
CA SER A 273 6.84 -15.34 5.33
C SER A 273 5.48 -15.13 4.64
N GLU A 274 5.27 -13.97 4.03
CA GLU A 274 4.05 -13.65 3.26
C GLU A 274 3.94 -14.52 2.01
N ALA A 275 5.00 -14.59 1.18
CA ALA A 275 5.01 -15.42 -0.02
C ALA A 275 4.87 -16.91 0.32
N MET A 276 5.55 -17.39 1.36
CA MET A 276 5.39 -18.77 1.86
C MET A 276 3.95 -19.05 2.27
N THR A 277 3.29 -18.12 2.95
CA THR A 277 1.90 -18.27 3.36
C THR A 277 0.97 -18.36 2.17
N TYR A 278 1.12 -17.50 1.16
CA TYR A 278 0.28 -17.54 -0.04
C TYR A 278 0.56 -18.77 -0.93
N ALA A 279 1.81 -19.23 -1.00
CA ALA A 279 2.13 -20.50 -1.63
C ALA A 279 1.48 -21.68 -0.90
N ALA A 280 1.47 -21.67 0.45
CA ALA A 280 0.79 -22.66 1.27
C ALA A 280 -0.72 -22.68 1.03
N GLU A 281 -1.36 -21.51 0.93
CA GLU A 281 -2.78 -21.40 0.52
C GLU A 281 -3.03 -22.02 -0.85
N CYS A 282 -2.14 -21.77 -1.82
CA CYS A 282 -2.25 -22.38 -3.14
C CYS A 282 -2.08 -23.90 -3.09
N TYR A 283 -1.17 -24.44 -2.27
CA TYR A 283 -1.08 -25.89 -2.03
C TYR A 283 -2.36 -26.44 -1.41
N GLU A 284 -2.95 -25.75 -0.44
CA GLU A 284 -4.23 -26.13 0.16
C GLU A 284 -5.33 -26.22 -0.91
N LYS A 285 -5.48 -25.18 -1.73
CA LYS A 285 -6.51 -25.11 -2.80
C LYS A 285 -6.29 -26.13 -3.92
N THR A 286 -5.04 -26.54 -4.15
CA THR A 286 -4.71 -27.62 -5.12
C THR A 286 -4.76 -29.03 -4.51
N GLY A 287 -4.96 -29.13 -3.19
CA GLY A 287 -5.18 -30.38 -2.46
C GLY A 287 -3.91 -30.99 -1.85
N ASP A 288 -2.76 -30.35 -1.94
CA ASP A 288 -1.50 -30.82 -1.34
C ASP A 288 -1.35 -30.31 0.11
N ARG A 289 -2.12 -30.92 1.01
CA ARG A 289 -2.19 -30.50 2.43
C ARG A 289 -0.85 -30.66 3.18
N GLU A 290 -0.03 -31.63 2.79
CA GLU A 290 1.24 -31.88 3.46
C GLU A 290 2.22 -30.74 3.18
N LYS A 291 2.32 -30.32 1.91
CA LYS A 291 3.16 -29.19 1.53
C LYS A 291 2.61 -27.86 2.08
N ALA A 292 1.29 -27.67 2.08
CA ALA A 292 0.68 -26.51 2.71
C ALA A 292 1.08 -26.38 4.18
N LEU A 293 0.93 -27.48 4.96
CA LEU A 293 1.29 -27.49 6.38
C LEU A 293 2.77 -27.22 6.61
N LYS A 294 3.65 -27.82 5.80
CA LYS A 294 5.08 -27.60 5.87
C LYS A 294 5.40 -26.11 5.65
N MET A 295 4.86 -25.52 4.60
CA MET A 295 5.15 -24.15 4.20
C MET A 295 4.59 -23.11 5.19
N TYR A 296 3.39 -23.35 5.75
CA TYR A 296 2.87 -22.53 6.85
C TYR A 296 3.78 -22.58 8.09
N ASN A 297 4.33 -23.76 8.45
CA ASN A 297 5.24 -23.84 9.57
C ASN A 297 6.56 -23.10 9.30
N GLU A 298 7.11 -23.22 8.09
CA GLU A 298 8.30 -22.46 7.69
C GLU A 298 8.04 -20.94 7.77
N ALA A 299 6.87 -20.48 7.35
CA ALA A 299 6.45 -19.08 7.49
C ALA A 299 6.34 -18.63 8.95
N ILE A 300 5.82 -19.49 9.85
CA ILE A 300 5.75 -19.21 11.29
C ILE A 300 7.13 -19.18 11.94
N ASP A 301 8.03 -20.09 11.54
CA ASP A 301 9.39 -20.13 12.07
C ASP A 301 10.17 -18.87 11.69
N MET A 302 9.88 -18.31 10.51
CA MET A 302 10.49 -17.09 9.99
C MET A 302 9.91 -15.83 10.65
N ASP A 303 8.59 -15.70 10.68
CA ASP A 303 7.88 -14.60 11.34
C ASP A 303 6.76 -15.12 12.25
N PRO A 304 7.05 -15.38 13.54
CA PRO A 304 6.06 -15.87 14.49
C PRO A 304 4.93 -14.87 14.81
N ASP A 305 5.08 -13.60 14.44
CA ASP A 305 4.11 -12.55 14.68
C ASP A 305 3.21 -12.28 13.47
N PHE A 306 3.49 -12.89 12.32
CA PHE A 306 2.61 -12.89 11.17
C PHE A 306 1.41 -13.82 11.42
N SER A 307 0.20 -13.31 11.41
CA SER A 307 -1.00 -14.00 11.88
C SER A 307 -1.57 -15.02 10.90
N GLU A 308 -1.41 -14.75 9.61
CA GLU A 308 -2.04 -15.48 8.52
C GLU A 308 -1.66 -16.97 8.44
N PRO A 309 -0.38 -17.39 8.59
CA PRO A 309 -0.04 -18.82 8.56
C PRO A 309 -0.59 -19.58 9.78
N TRP A 310 -0.71 -18.94 10.95
CA TRP A 310 -1.40 -19.52 12.10
C TRP A 310 -2.87 -19.81 11.79
N TYR A 311 -3.54 -18.85 11.15
CA TYR A 311 -4.91 -19.00 10.70
C TYR A 311 -5.05 -20.11 9.66
N GLY A 312 -4.15 -20.19 8.66
CA GLY A 312 -4.11 -21.22 7.62
C GLY A 312 -3.99 -22.63 8.19
N ILE A 313 -3.06 -22.88 9.14
CA ILE A 313 -2.95 -24.17 9.83
C ILE A 313 -4.23 -24.47 10.61
N GLY A 314 -4.80 -23.47 11.27
CA GLY A 314 -6.09 -23.60 11.96
C GLY A 314 -7.20 -24.14 11.04
N LEU A 315 -7.30 -23.60 9.82
CA LEU A 315 -8.27 -24.04 8.80
C LEU A 315 -7.99 -25.48 8.34
N LEU A 316 -6.74 -25.82 8.05
CA LEU A 316 -6.35 -27.16 7.66
C LEU A 316 -6.75 -28.22 8.70
N LEU A 317 -6.64 -27.91 9.98
CA LEU A 317 -6.90 -28.85 11.07
C LEU A 317 -8.36 -28.84 11.56
N LEU A 318 -9.16 -27.85 11.19
CA LEU A 318 -10.46 -27.58 11.77
C LEU A 318 -11.41 -28.81 11.84
N HIS A 319 -11.50 -29.55 10.75
CA HIS A 319 -12.45 -30.67 10.66
C HIS A 319 -11.88 -31.99 11.17
N GLU A 320 -10.59 -32.24 11.03
CA GLU A 320 -9.96 -33.50 11.40
C GLU A 320 -9.47 -33.51 12.86
N LYS A 321 -8.93 -32.36 13.28
CA LYS A 321 -8.29 -32.21 14.60
C LYS A 321 -8.70 -30.88 15.27
N PRO A 322 -9.99 -30.68 15.55
CA PRO A 322 -10.49 -29.40 16.07
C PRO A 322 -9.85 -28.97 17.40
N GLN A 323 -9.41 -29.89 18.24
CA GLN A 323 -8.69 -29.55 19.48
C GLN A 323 -7.30 -28.95 19.20
N GLU A 324 -6.61 -29.44 18.17
CA GLU A 324 -5.33 -28.88 17.77
C GLU A 324 -5.53 -27.51 17.09
N SER A 325 -6.56 -27.36 16.23
CA SER A 325 -6.87 -26.11 15.52
C SER A 325 -7.12 -24.93 16.47
N LEU A 326 -7.67 -25.19 17.67
CA LEU A 326 -7.86 -24.15 18.69
C LEU A 326 -6.59 -23.42 19.07
N LYS A 327 -5.44 -24.12 19.14
CA LYS A 327 -4.13 -23.51 19.46
C LYS A 327 -3.77 -22.46 18.41
N TYR A 328 -3.96 -22.80 17.16
CA TYR A 328 -3.59 -21.95 16.02
C TYR A 328 -4.52 -20.76 15.89
N PHE A 329 -5.85 -20.95 15.93
CA PHE A 329 -6.79 -19.84 15.90
C PHE A 329 -6.65 -18.88 17.09
N ARG A 330 -6.36 -19.40 18.30
CA ARG A 330 -6.07 -18.53 19.46
C ARG A 330 -4.82 -17.66 19.24
N LYS A 331 -3.76 -18.22 18.65
CA LYS A 331 -2.57 -17.44 18.32
C LYS A 331 -2.91 -16.39 17.25
N ALA A 332 -3.64 -16.74 16.19
CA ALA A 332 -4.07 -15.81 15.13
C ALA A 332 -4.87 -14.62 15.71
N VAL A 333 -5.90 -14.86 16.54
CA VAL A 333 -6.67 -13.76 17.16
C VAL A 333 -5.87 -12.96 18.18
N THR A 334 -4.83 -13.53 18.78
CA THR A 334 -3.94 -12.81 19.69
C THR A 334 -3.04 -11.84 18.92
N LEU A 335 -2.57 -12.25 17.75
CA LEU A 335 -1.73 -11.43 16.88
C LEU A 335 -2.53 -10.35 16.16
N LYS A 336 -3.73 -10.68 15.70
CA LYS A 336 -4.61 -9.79 14.91
C LYS A 336 -6.05 -9.91 15.40
N SER A 337 -6.37 -9.16 16.44
CA SER A 337 -7.69 -9.21 17.11
C SER A 337 -8.79 -8.42 16.38
N ASP A 338 -8.43 -7.59 15.42
CA ASP A 338 -9.33 -6.76 14.63
C ASP A 338 -9.84 -7.46 13.35
N GLU A 339 -9.52 -8.75 13.17
CA GLU A 339 -10.00 -9.56 12.06
C GLU A 339 -11.22 -10.40 12.49
N PRO A 340 -12.45 -10.06 12.03
CA PRO A 340 -13.66 -10.73 12.48
C PRO A 340 -13.72 -12.20 12.03
N GLU A 341 -13.07 -12.56 10.95
CA GLU A 341 -13.01 -13.90 10.41
C GLU A 341 -12.23 -14.85 11.32
N TYR A 342 -11.14 -14.38 11.95
CA TYR A 342 -10.36 -15.19 12.89
C TYR A 342 -11.18 -15.59 14.12
N TRP A 343 -11.96 -14.66 14.67
CA TRP A 343 -12.89 -14.93 15.76
C TRP A 343 -14.00 -15.90 15.35
N TYR A 344 -14.50 -15.76 14.13
CA TYR A 344 -15.51 -16.67 13.59
C TYR A 344 -14.99 -18.11 13.51
N TYR A 345 -13.79 -18.33 12.95
CA TYR A 345 -13.24 -19.68 12.84
C TYR A 345 -12.74 -20.24 14.18
N LEU A 346 -12.29 -19.40 15.09
CA LEU A 346 -12.09 -19.81 16.49
C LEU A 346 -13.41 -20.33 17.10
N SER A 347 -14.52 -19.67 16.82
CA SER A 347 -15.86 -20.15 17.21
C SER A 347 -16.20 -21.50 16.59
N GLU A 348 -15.90 -21.69 15.30
CA GLU A 348 -16.11 -22.97 14.62
C GLU A 348 -15.31 -24.09 15.29
N ALA A 349 -14.04 -23.85 15.61
CA ALA A 349 -13.21 -24.82 16.31
C ALA A 349 -13.77 -25.18 17.69
N TYR A 350 -14.22 -24.20 18.47
CA TYR A 350 -14.91 -24.47 19.74
C TYR A 350 -16.21 -25.25 19.55
N TYR A 351 -16.97 -24.95 18.49
CA TYR A 351 -18.21 -25.67 18.16
C TYR A 351 -17.94 -27.15 17.88
N TYR A 352 -16.92 -27.45 17.05
CA TYR A 352 -16.52 -28.85 16.79
C TYR A 352 -15.97 -29.55 18.03
N CYS A 353 -15.42 -28.81 18.98
CA CYS A 353 -15.02 -29.33 20.30
C CYS A 353 -16.18 -29.41 21.30
N HIS A 354 -17.42 -29.22 20.87
CA HIS A 354 -18.64 -29.21 21.71
C HIS A 354 -18.63 -28.15 22.83
N ASN A 355 -17.80 -27.13 22.75
CA ASN A 355 -17.74 -26.03 23.70
C ASN A 355 -18.56 -24.83 23.21
N LEU A 356 -19.89 -24.97 23.30
CA LEU A 356 -20.86 -23.97 22.81
C LEU A 356 -20.69 -22.59 23.49
N LYS A 357 -20.23 -22.57 24.75
CA LYS A 357 -20.05 -21.33 25.51
C LYS A 357 -18.93 -20.47 24.92
N GLU A 358 -17.77 -21.05 24.71
CA GLU A 358 -16.62 -20.33 24.16
C GLU A 358 -16.81 -20.04 22.65
N SER A 359 -17.50 -20.96 21.93
CA SER A 359 -17.94 -20.70 20.55
C SER A 359 -18.79 -19.43 20.48
N PHE A 360 -19.79 -19.30 21.32
CA PHE A 360 -20.66 -18.12 21.36
C PHE A 360 -19.88 -16.84 21.73
N ARG A 361 -18.96 -16.90 22.70
CA ARG A 361 -18.11 -15.76 23.07
C ARG A 361 -17.26 -15.28 21.91
N SER A 362 -16.63 -16.20 21.19
CA SER A 362 -15.82 -15.84 20.01
C SER A 362 -16.66 -15.17 18.93
N LEU A 363 -17.92 -15.59 18.73
CA LEU A 363 -18.83 -14.90 17.80
C LEU A 363 -19.21 -13.49 18.27
N VAL A 364 -19.35 -13.28 19.59
CA VAL A 364 -19.59 -11.94 20.15
C VAL A 364 -18.41 -11.03 19.81
N GLU A 365 -17.16 -11.50 19.96
CA GLU A 365 -15.98 -10.74 19.54
C GLU A 365 -16.01 -10.44 18.04
N SER A 366 -16.31 -11.44 17.19
CA SER A 366 -16.42 -11.26 15.73
C SER A 366 -17.39 -10.13 15.35
N VAL A 367 -18.61 -10.09 15.93
CA VAL A 367 -19.58 -9.03 15.65
C VAL A 367 -19.28 -7.71 16.37
N THR A 368 -18.43 -7.72 17.37
CA THR A 368 -17.94 -6.51 18.03
C THR A 368 -16.90 -5.82 17.16
N VAL A 369 -16.00 -6.60 16.55
CA VAL A 369 -15.02 -6.12 15.58
C VAL A 369 -15.71 -5.62 14.31
N ASN A 370 -16.56 -6.44 13.71
CA ASN A 370 -17.33 -6.04 12.54
C ASN A 370 -18.82 -6.41 12.70
N PRO A 371 -19.67 -5.45 13.08
CA PRO A 371 -21.10 -5.66 13.23
C PRO A 371 -21.80 -6.15 11.95
N TYR A 372 -21.21 -5.93 10.78
CA TYR A 372 -21.74 -6.34 9.48
C TYR A 372 -21.27 -7.73 9.02
N TYR A 373 -20.52 -8.47 9.86
CA TYR A 373 -20.10 -9.83 9.55
C TYR A 373 -21.25 -10.82 9.77
N ASP A 374 -22.06 -11.04 8.73
CA ASP A 374 -23.33 -11.74 8.75
C ASP A 374 -23.20 -13.21 9.17
N ASN A 375 -22.13 -13.90 8.76
CA ASN A 375 -21.87 -15.29 9.13
C ASN A 375 -21.86 -15.50 10.65
N ALA A 376 -21.31 -14.56 11.41
CA ALA A 376 -21.29 -14.65 12.86
C ALA A 376 -22.70 -14.57 13.46
N TRP A 377 -23.55 -13.64 13.01
CA TRP A 377 -24.94 -13.55 13.47
C TRP A 377 -25.74 -14.83 13.19
N LEU A 378 -25.59 -15.40 11.97
CA LEU A 378 -26.21 -16.62 11.58
C LEU A 378 -25.79 -17.82 12.47
N LYS A 379 -24.47 -17.90 12.74
CA LYS A 379 -23.92 -18.95 13.60
C LYS A 379 -24.34 -18.79 15.06
N MET A 380 -24.36 -17.55 15.58
CA MET A 380 -24.87 -17.26 16.92
C MET A 380 -26.32 -17.77 17.07
N GLY A 381 -27.18 -17.43 16.11
CA GLY A 381 -28.57 -17.93 16.12
C GLY A 381 -28.67 -19.45 16.17
N LYS A 382 -27.88 -20.15 15.33
CA LYS A 382 -27.84 -21.62 15.32
C LYS A 382 -27.40 -22.22 16.65
N ILE A 383 -26.38 -21.68 17.26
CA ILE A 383 -25.84 -22.15 18.55
C ILE A 383 -26.86 -21.98 19.67
N ILE A 384 -27.53 -20.81 19.74
CA ILE A 384 -28.50 -20.56 20.78
C ILE A 384 -29.74 -21.45 20.59
N ILE A 385 -30.17 -21.71 19.34
CA ILE A 385 -31.25 -22.64 19.02
C ILE A 385 -30.86 -24.05 19.47
N ALA A 386 -29.67 -24.51 19.14
CA ALA A 386 -29.19 -25.83 19.55
C ALA A 386 -29.10 -25.98 21.09
N GLY A 387 -28.82 -24.89 21.80
CA GLY A 387 -28.82 -24.85 23.27
C GLY A 387 -30.20 -24.74 23.91
N GLY A 388 -31.30 -24.61 23.13
CA GLY A 388 -32.64 -24.46 23.64
C GLY A 388 -33.02 -23.08 24.19
N TYR A 389 -32.16 -22.06 24.03
CA TYR A 389 -32.40 -20.71 24.54
C TYR A 389 -33.17 -19.81 23.56
N TYR A 390 -34.31 -20.28 23.08
CA TYR A 390 -35.04 -19.67 21.97
C TYR A 390 -35.44 -18.21 22.15
N ARG A 391 -35.83 -17.78 23.37
CA ARG A 391 -36.18 -16.37 23.63
C ARG A 391 -35.01 -15.44 23.51
N HIS A 392 -33.83 -15.85 23.99
CA HIS A 392 -32.58 -15.08 23.86
C HIS A 392 -32.12 -15.02 22.41
N ALA A 393 -32.28 -16.13 21.67
CA ALA A 393 -31.97 -16.18 20.24
C ALA A 393 -32.81 -15.17 19.44
N ALA A 394 -34.12 -15.08 19.71
CA ALA A 394 -34.99 -14.12 19.03
C ALA A 394 -34.52 -12.67 19.22
N GLY A 395 -34.30 -12.25 20.48
CA GLY A 395 -33.84 -10.89 20.76
C GLY A 395 -32.45 -10.55 20.14
N LEU A 396 -31.56 -11.55 20.11
CA LEU A 396 -30.24 -11.37 19.49
C LEU A 396 -30.34 -11.22 17.96
N LEU A 397 -31.12 -12.10 17.32
CA LEU A 397 -31.31 -12.07 15.87
C LEU A 397 -32.06 -10.82 15.40
N GLU A 398 -33.02 -10.32 16.19
CA GLU A 398 -33.66 -9.03 15.95
C GLU A 398 -32.71 -7.87 16.05
N LYS A 399 -31.76 -7.90 17.00
CA LYS A 399 -30.68 -6.91 17.10
C LYS A 399 -29.77 -6.99 15.88
N GLY A 400 -29.35 -8.18 15.48
CA GLY A 400 -28.57 -8.40 14.27
C GLY A 400 -29.27 -7.86 13.02
N MET A 401 -30.55 -8.15 12.85
CA MET A 401 -31.35 -7.63 11.73
C MET A 401 -31.46 -6.11 11.69
N LYS A 402 -31.44 -5.44 12.82
CA LYS A 402 -31.39 -3.95 12.87
C LYS A 402 -30.06 -3.39 12.36
N VAL A 403 -28.99 -4.14 12.52
CA VAL A 403 -27.63 -3.73 12.12
C VAL A 403 -27.38 -4.09 10.65
N ILE A 404 -27.56 -5.35 10.28
CA ILE A 404 -27.18 -5.86 8.95
C ILE A 404 -28.34 -5.93 7.95
N GLY A 405 -29.58 -5.62 8.36
CA GLY A 405 -30.78 -5.81 7.55
C GLY A 405 -31.19 -7.27 7.46
N ASP A 406 -32.08 -7.58 6.50
CA ASP A 406 -32.54 -8.95 6.22
C ASP A 406 -31.62 -9.64 5.22
N VAL A 407 -30.39 -9.85 5.63
CA VAL A 407 -29.34 -10.42 4.78
C VAL A 407 -29.25 -11.93 5.01
N HIS A 408 -29.03 -12.69 3.95
CA HIS A 408 -28.60 -14.11 3.98
C HIS A 408 -29.43 -15.05 4.83
N GLY A 409 -30.73 -14.80 4.95
CA GLY A 409 -31.65 -15.74 5.59
C GLY A 409 -31.71 -15.67 7.12
N ILE A 410 -31.20 -14.60 7.74
CA ILE A 410 -31.33 -14.36 9.20
C ILE A 410 -32.80 -14.43 9.65
N ARG A 411 -33.73 -13.96 8.79
CA ARG A 411 -35.16 -13.99 9.04
C ARG A 411 -35.70 -15.41 9.11
N TYR A 412 -35.14 -16.36 8.36
CA TYR A 412 -35.50 -17.78 8.48
C TYR A 412 -35.07 -18.37 9.82
N ILE A 413 -33.90 -18.00 10.32
CA ILE A 413 -33.40 -18.44 11.63
C ILE A 413 -34.26 -17.82 12.73
N LEU A 414 -34.65 -16.55 12.58
CA LEU A 414 -35.56 -15.88 13.51
C LEU A 414 -36.94 -16.52 13.52
N ALA A 415 -37.52 -16.81 12.35
CA ALA A 415 -38.77 -17.57 12.25
C ALA A 415 -38.64 -18.91 12.98
N SER A 416 -37.54 -19.62 12.73
CA SER A 416 -37.25 -20.89 13.41
C SER A 416 -37.27 -20.74 14.93
N THR A 417 -36.64 -19.72 15.41
CA THR A 417 -36.54 -19.44 16.85
C THR A 417 -37.92 -19.21 17.47
N TYR A 418 -38.80 -18.49 16.77
CA TYR A 418 -40.18 -18.30 17.22
C TYR A 418 -41.00 -19.58 17.19
N LEU A 419 -40.78 -20.45 16.21
CA LEU A 419 -41.44 -21.75 16.18
C LEU A 419 -41.06 -22.60 17.40
N PHE A 420 -39.75 -22.72 17.66
CA PHE A 420 -39.26 -23.49 18.81
C PHE A 420 -39.69 -22.89 20.18
N SER A 421 -39.85 -21.57 20.24
CA SER A 421 -40.36 -20.91 21.45
C SER A 421 -41.87 -21.01 21.62
N GLY A 422 -42.59 -21.63 20.66
CA GLY A 422 -44.04 -21.77 20.67
C GLY A 422 -44.83 -20.56 20.18
N ASN A 423 -44.15 -19.51 19.70
CA ASN A 423 -44.80 -18.29 19.21
C ASN A 423 -45.16 -18.41 17.72
N LYS A 424 -46.26 -19.06 17.43
CA LYS A 424 -46.73 -19.40 16.08
C LYS A 424 -47.06 -18.17 15.21
N ASP A 425 -47.53 -17.08 15.80
CA ASP A 425 -47.91 -15.89 15.03
C ASP A 425 -46.66 -15.14 14.54
N MET A 426 -45.66 -14.96 15.39
CA MET A 426 -44.36 -14.39 14.98
C MET A 426 -43.64 -15.29 13.98
N PHE A 427 -43.67 -16.60 14.17
CA PHE A 427 -43.14 -17.55 13.19
C PHE A 427 -43.72 -17.31 11.80
N ILE A 428 -45.09 -17.28 11.70
CA ILE A 428 -45.78 -17.07 10.44
C ILE A 428 -45.38 -15.73 9.79
N THR A 429 -45.41 -14.67 10.58
CA THR A 429 -45.06 -13.32 10.11
C THR A 429 -43.66 -13.29 9.51
N HIS A 430 -42.66 -13.84 10.22
CA HIS A 430 -41.26 -13.83 9.75
C HIS A 430 -41.05 -14.80 8.59
N LEU A 431 -41.71 -15.96 8.58
CA LEU A 431 -41.63 -16.94 7.49
C LEU A 431 -42.20 -16.40 6.18
N GLU A 432 -43.38 -15.78 6.21
CA GLU A 432 -43.98 -15.18 5.01
C GLU A 432 -43.08 -14.14 4.40
N LYS A 433 -42.52 -13.28 5.22
CA LYS A 433 -41.60 -12.24 4.78
C LYS A 433 -40.28 -12.82 4.26
N ALA A 434 -39.71 -13.83 4.93
CA ALA A 434 -38.50 -14.51 4.48
C ALA A 434 -38.70 -15.21 3.12
N LEU A 435 -39.84 -15.86 2.91
CA LEU A 435 -40.20 -16.51 1.65
C LEU A 435 -40.39 -15.50 0.51
N THR A 436 -40.83 -14.28 0.81
CA THR A 436 -41.04 -13.22 -0.18
C THR A 436 -39.71 -12.56 -0.54
N ASP A 437 -38.88 -12.21 0.47
CA ASP A 437 -37.70 -11.40 0.31
C ASP A 437 -36.47 -12.24 -0.09
N SER A 438 -36.41 -13.52 0.35
CA SER A 438 -35.22 -14.37 0.15
C SER A 438 -35.60 -15.86 -0.10
N PRO A 439 -36.35 -16.18 -1.18
CA PRO A 439 -36.85 -17.54 -1.42
C PRO A 439 -35.75 -18.59 -1.61
N GLY A 440 -34.59 -18.21 -2.08
CA GLY A 440 -33.44 -19.11 -2.29
C GLY A 440 -32.94 -19.79 -1.02
N TYR A 441 -33.10 -19.15 0.14
CA TYR A 441 -32.67 -19.70 1.43
C TYR A 441 -33.67 -20.70 2.05
N TYR A 442 -34.81 -20.96 1.42
CA TYR A 442 -35.82 -21.90 1.94
C TYR A 442 -35.27 -23.31 2.12
N ARG A 443 -34.43 -23.81 1.21
CA ARG A 443 -33.81 -25.15 1.33
C ARG A 443 -32.99 -25.28 2.60
N PHE A 444 -32.22 -24.25 2.92
CA PHE A 444 -31.43 -24.16 4.15
C PHE A 444 -32.35 -24.12 5.38
N PHE A 445 -33.40 -23.30 5.36
CA PHE A 445 -34.39 -23.26 6.41
C PHE A 445 -35.03 -24.65 6.67
N ARG A 446 -35.42 -25.35 5.61
CA ARG A 446 -36.03 -26.69 5.72
C ARG A 446 -35.10 -27.70 6.40
N SER A 447 -33.78 -27.57 6.23
CA SER A 447 -32.80 -28.45 6.90
C SER A 447 -32.74 -28.27 8.42
N LEU A 448 -33.24 -27.15 8.93
CA LEU A 448 -33.21 -26.83 10.36
C LEU A 448 -34.40 -27.45 11.13
N PHE A 449 -35.39 -28.01 10.43
CA PHE A 449 -36.62 -28.53 11.03
C PHE A 449 -36.96 -29.93 10.60
N PRO A 450 -37.40 -30.77 11.55
CA PRO A 450 -38.16 -31.97 11.24
C PRO A 450 -39.53 -31.60 10.62
N ASP A 451 -39.90 -32.25 9.52
CA ASP A 451 -41.20 -32.02 8.84
C ASP A 451 -42.44 -32.13 9.77
N GLN A 452 -42.29 -32.81 10.90
CA GLN A 452 -43.31 -33.01 11.93
C GLN A 452 -43.75 -31.73 12.66
N MET A 453 -42.93 -30.68 12.64
CA MET A 453 -43.25 -29.40 13.29
C MET A 453 -44.06 -28.43 12.42
N ILE A 454 -44.23 -28.74 11.14
CA ILE A 454 -44.93 -27.90 10.17
C ILE A 454 -46.38 -28.31 10.04
N ASP A 455 -47.29 -27.55 10.65
CA ASP A 455 -48.74 -27.80 10.57
C ASP A 455 -49.34 -27.46 9.19
N LYS A 456 -50.63 -27.83 8.98
CA LYS A 456 -51.29 -27.60 7.69
C LYS A 456 -51.39 -26.13 7.27
N ARG A 457 -51.45 -25.18 8.21
CA ARG A 457 -51.47 -23.74 7.95
C ARG A 457 -50.14 -23.29 7.42
N MET A 458 -49.06 -23.71 8.06
CA MET A 458 -47.66 -23.45 7.65
C MET A 458 -47.37 -24.04 6.27
N GLN A 459 -47.77 -25.27 6.01
CA GLN A 459 -47.62 -25.92 4.69
C GLN A 459 -48.33 -25.13 3.58
N LYS A 460 -49.50 -24.58 3.86
CA LYS A 460 -50.29 -23.78 2.90
C LYS A 460 -49.52 -22.46 2.56
N ILE A 461 -48.93 -21.80 3.54
CA ILE A 461 -48.13 -20.59 3.37
C ILE A 461 -46.88 -20.88 2.53
N ILE A 462 -46.17 -21.94 2.86
CA ILE A 462 -44.97 -22.38 2.14
C ILE A 462 -45.30 -22.65 0.67
N ARG A 463 -46.36 -23.44 0.40
CA ARG A 463 -46.78 -23.77 -0.97
C ARG A 463 -47.22 -22.54 -1.78
N LYS A 464 -47.82 -21.54 -1.14
CA LYS A 464 -48.29 -20.30 -1.79
C LYS A 464 -47.13 -19.46 -2.26
N ASN A 465 -46.03 -19.39 -1.51
CA ASN A 465 -44.93 -18.49 -1.74
C ASN A 465 -43.76 -19.13 -2.52
N ILE A 466 -43.60 -20.47 -2.51
CA ILE A 466 -42.54 -21.17 -3.30
C ILE A 466 -42.98 -21.39 -4.77
N LYS A 467 -44.27 -21.29 -5.09
CA LYS A 467 -44.75 -21.43 -6.48
C LYS A 467 -44.67 -20.14 -7.29
N LYS A 468 -44.21 -19.08 -6.70
CA LYS A 468 -43.85 -17.83 -7.39
C LYS A 468 -42.32 -17.75 -7.60
#